data_dad74272a373b53e282f06fd59517854
#
_entry.id   dad74272a373b53e282f06fd59517854
#
_cell.length_a   1.000
_cell.length_b   1.000
_cell.length_c   1.000
_cell.angle_alpha   90.00
_cell.angle_beta   90.00
_cell.angle_gamma   90.00
#
_symmetry.space_group_name_H-M   'P 1'
#
loop_
_entity.id
_entity.type
_entity.pdbx_description
1 polymer ?
#
loop_
_entity_poly.entity_id
_entity_poly.type
_entity_poly.pdbx_seq_one_letter_code
_entity_poly.pdbx_strand_id
1 'polypeptide(L)'
;MAKIKSVIGFEVDSNEIRAVEISRSSGTYSILACGKIPLQEGIIEEGFIRDADRFNIALTELMQNGGFRATDVVVGVNNENVVMRYATFPKVADDKLRNMVLLQAQEFIPIPVQEMEIDYVVAGDGVNEDEQPVTNVMLVAARRNMIEQYINVLSASKLQVVDVNATVLSLCSGLQSSVVGDEKYAVLNLTEDLVNFIVIKGNEISMVRSIQIPERIEGSVKRLFAGKEEADDIEQIGTVLGQETSSSVSYYAMQNQSSPIEKIFLLTTLNKNAQLVNGITEIFANIPVTVPDYYTANKFGLDQQVINEFAGCIGLAIQALEVK
;
A
#
# COMPACT_ATOMS: atom_id res chain seq x y z
N MET A 1 -1.90 15.74 -23.97
CA MET A 1 -2.75 14.59 -23.59
C MET A 1 -4.11 15.10 -23.17
N ALA A 2 -5.20 14.38 -23.50
CA ALA A 2 -6.54 14.74 -22.99
C ALA A 2 -6.54 14.56 -21.44
N LYS A 3 -7.14 15.52 -20.72
CA LYS A 3 -7.22 15.45 -19.26
C LYS A 3 -8.15 14.29 -18.88
N ILE A 4 -7.64 13.31 -18.11
CA ILE A 4 -8.43 12.21 -17.56
C ILE A 4 -9.54 12.81 -16.68
N LYS A 5 -10.80 12.48 -16.98
CA LYS A 5 -11.97 12.99 -16.23
C LYS A 5 -12.38 12.08 -15.09
N SER A 6 -12.23 10.77 -15.28
CA SER A 6 -12.39 9.73 -14.26
C SER A 6 -11.37 8.62 -14.49
N VAL A 7 -11.00 7.94 -13.41
CA VAL A 7 -10.03 6.83 -13.43
C VAL A 7 -10.48 5.79 -12.40
N ILE A 8 -10.13 4.54 -12.66
CA ILE A 8 -10.37 3.44 -11.72
C ILE A 8 -9.07 3.17 -10.96
N GLY A 9 -9.09 3.32 -9.64
CA GLY A 9 -8.09 2.75 -8.77
C GLY A 9 -8.41 1.27 -8.57
N PHE A 10 -7.44 0.41 -8.82
CA PHE A 10 -7.62 -1.04 -8.91
C PHE A 10 -6.57 -1.74 -8.06
N GLU A 11 -7.01 -2.47 -7.04
CA GLU A 11 -6.14 -3.29 -6.19
C GLU A 11 -6.40 -4.76 -6.46
N VAL A 12 -5.31 -5.51 -6.49
CA VAL A 12 -5.33 -6.96 -6.66
C VAL A 12 -4.55 -7.59 -5.51
N ASP A 13 -5.27 -8.32 -4.68
CA ASP A 13 -4.71 -9.18 -3.64
C ASP A 13 -4.90 -10.65 -4.02
N SER A 14 -4.27 -11.57 -3.29
CA SER A 14 -4.36 -13.01 -3.59
C SER A 14 -5.79 -13.55 -3.49
N ASN A 15 -6.63 -12.96 -2.65
CA ASN A 15 -7.98 -13.41 -2.33
C ASN A 15 -9.11 -12.57 -2.94
N GLU A 16 -8.85 -11.33 -3.40
CA GLU A 16 -9.89 -10.46 -3.96
C GLU A 16 -9.36 -9.39 -4.89
N ILE A 17 -10.24 -8.89 -5.74
CA ILE A 17 -10.03 -7.67 -6.52
C ILE A 17 -10.95 -6.59 -5.98
N ARG A 18 -10.41 -5.38 -5.79
CA ARG A 18 -11.15 -4.17 -5.42
C ARG A 18 -10.96 -3.08 -6.46
N ALA A 19 -12.01 -2.31 -6.70
CA ALA A 19 -11.95 -1.19 -7.64
C ALA A 19 -12.83 -0.03 -7.20
N VAL A 20 -12.37 1.19 -7.44
CA VAL A 20 -13.13 2.43 -7.23
C VAL A 20 -12.95 3.36 -8.41
N GLU A 21 -14.02 3.80 -9.03
CA GLU A 21 -13.99 4.86 -10.04
C GLU A 21 -14.17 6.21 -9.39
N ILE A 22 -13.19 7.10 -9.58
CA ILE A 22 -13.23 8.48 -9.10
C ILE A 22 -13.16 9.45 -10.26
N SER A 23 -14.00 10.49 -10.17
CA SER A 23 -13.90 11.67 -11.04
C SER A 23 -13.43 12.90 -10.27
N ARG A 24 -12.78 13.84 -11.00
CA ARG A 24 -12.38 15.13 -10.47
C ARG A 24 -13.07 16.25 -11.25
N SER A 25 -13.83 17.09 -10.54
CA SER A 25 -14.48 18.27 -11.10
C SER A 25 -14.29 19.47 -10.17
N SER A 26 -13.76 20.57 -10.72
CA SER A 26 -13.54 21.82 -9.96
C SER A 26 -12.79 21.65 -8.63
N GLY A 27 -11.81 20.72 -8.61
CA GLY A 27 -11.02 20.42 -7.41
C GLY A 27 -11.67 19.47 -6.41
N THR A 28 -12.90 19.02 -6.66
CA THR A 28 -13.63 18.07 -5.80
C THR A 28 -13.56 16.68 -6.42
N TYR A 29 -13.34 15.67 -5.58
CA TYR A 29 -13.39 14.27 -5.95
C TYR A 29 -14.76 13.68 -5.66
N SER A 30 -15.23 12.79 -6.54
CA SER A 30 -16.49 12.07 -6.38
C SER A 30 -16.30 10.60 -6.76
N ILE A 31 -16.74 9.71 -5.89
CA ILE A 31 -16.79 8.27 -6.19
C ILE A 31 -18.00 8.03 -7.10
N LEU A 32 -17.78 7.45 -8.28
CA LEU A 32 -18.82 7.14 -9.26
C LEU A 32 -19.27 5.69 -9.20
N ALA A 33 -18.34 4.78 -8.87
CA ALA A 33 -18.58 3.37 -8.73
C ALA A 33 -17.57 2.76 -7.75
N CYS A 34 -17.96 1.72 -7.03
CA CYS A 34 -17.04 0.91 -6.25
C CYS A 34 -17.54 -0.54 -6.22
N GLY A 35 -16.62 -1.47 -6.11
CA GLY A 35 -16.95 -2.89 -6.04
C GLY A 35 -15.74 -3.75 -5.74
N LYS A 36 -16.02 -4.95 -5.26
CA LYS A 36 -15.02 -5.98 -5.02
C LYS A 36 -15.55 -7.35 -5.45
N ILE A 37 -14.62 -8.25 -5.74
CA ILE A 37 -14.94 -9.64 -6.07
C ILE A 37 -13.91 -10.58 -5.45
N PRO A 38 -14.32 -11.62 -4.73
CA PRO A 38 -13.39 -12.60 -4.21
C PRO A 38 -12.78 -13.43 -5.35
N LEU A 39 -11.50 -13.77 -5.20
CA LEU A 39 -10.79 -14.68 -6.07
C LEU A 39 -10.73 -16.08 -5.45
N GLN A 40 -10.84 -17.09 -6.30
CA GLN A 40 -10.58 -18.46 -5.86
C GLN A 40 -9.08 -18.70 -5.72
N GLU A 41 -8.73 -19.58 -4.80
CA GLU A 41 -7.34 -20.03 -4.60
C GLU A 41 -6.71 -20.52 -5.92
N GLY A 42 -5.42 -20.15 -6.15
CA GLY A 42 -4.67 -20.51 -7.34
C GLY A 42 -4.90 -19.59 -8.55
N ILE A 43 -5.75 -18.55 -8.46
CA ILE A 43 -5.85 -17.53 -9.51
C ILE A 43 -4.65 -16.58 -9.45
N ILE A 44 -4.28 -16.14 -8.23
CA ILE A 44 -3.09 -15.35 -7.96
C ILE A 44 -2.27 -16.07 -6.89
N GLU A 45 -0.98 -16.22 -7.16
CA GLU A 45 -0.01 -16.76 -6.21
C GLU A 45 1.25 -15.90 -6.27
N GLU A 46 1.74 -15.52 -5.10
CA GLU A 46 2.93 -14.66 -4.97
C GLU A 46 2.83 -13.37 -5.83
N GLY A 47 1.63 -12.81 -5.95
CA GLY A 47 1.36 -11.64 -6.77
C GLY A 47 1.33 -11.87 -8.28
N PHE A 48 1.53 -13.10 -8.78
CA PHE A 48 1.43 -13.43 -10.19
C PHE A 48 0.07 -14.03 -10.55
N ILE A 49 -0.49 -13.61 -11.68
CA ILE A 49 -1.69 -14.21 -12.24
C ILE A 49 -1.32 -15.59 -12.81
N ARG A 50 -1.79 -16.66 -12.14
CA ARG A 50 -1.55 -18.06 -12.56
C ARG A 50 -2.65 -18.59 -13.49
N ASP A 51 -3.87 -18.07 -13.34
CA ASP A 51 -5.02 -18.43 -14.19
C ASP A 51 -5.67 -17.18 -14.74
N ALA A 52 -5.22 -16.77 -15.93
CA ALA A 52 -5.70 -15.56 -16.60
C ALA A 52 -7.18 -15.66 -17.02
N ASP A 53 -7.67 -16.85 -17.33
CA ASP A 53 -9.06 -17.05 -17.75
C ASP A 53 -10.01 -16.84 -16.57
N ARG A 54 -9.75 -17.47 -15.43
CA ARG A 54 -10.55 -17.25 -14.20
C ARG A 54 -10.43 -15.82 -13.69
N PHE A 55 -9.25 -15.21 -13.78
CA PHE A 55 -9.06 -13.81 -13.45
C PHE A 55 -9.93 -12.90 -14.33
N ASN A 56 -9.94 -13.11 -15.65
CA ASN A 56 -10.77 -12.33 -16.59
C ASN A 56 -12.27 -12.51 -16.35
N ILE A 57 -12.71 -13.69 -15.95
CA ILE A 57 -14.11 -13.92 -15.56
C ILE A 57 -14.47 -13.06 -14.34
N ALA A 58 -13.65 -13.11 -13.28
CA ALA A 58 -13.87 -12.31 -12.08
C ALA A 58 -13.81 -10.80 -12.39
N LEU A 59 -12.83 -10.36 -13.17
CA LEU A 59 -12.72 -8.97 -13.61
C LEU A 59 -13.96 -8.50 -14.37
N THR A 60 -14.46 -9.32 -15.30
CA THR A 60 -15.65 -9.00 -16.09
C THR A 60 -16.88 -8.86 -15.20
N GLU A 61 -17.05 -9.77 -14.24
CA GLU A 61 -18.13 -9.73 -13.26
C GLU A 61 -18.05 -8.48 -12.39
N LEU A 62 -16.85 -8.13 -11.88
CA LEU A 62 -16.62 -6.92 -11.10
C LEU A 62 -17.02 -5.66 -11.88
N MET A 63 -16.54 -5.54 -13.13
CA MET A 63 -16.81 -4.37 -13.97
C MET A 63 -18.30 -4.21 -14.30
N GLN A 64 -19.00 -5.30 -14.55
CA GLN A 64 -20.44 -5.30 -14.85
C GLN A 64 -21.28 -4.97 -13.61
N ASN A 65 -21.04 -5.65 -12.49
CA ASN A 65 -21.80 -5.48 -11.27
C ASN A 65 -21.52 -4.14 -10.56
N GLY A 66 -20.29 -3.64 -10.65
CA GLY A 66 -19.88 -2.37 -10.04
C GLY A 66 -20.35 -1.13 -10.80
N GLY A 67 -20.79 -1.26 -12.07
CA GLY A 67 -21.28 -0.16 -12.87
C GLY A 67 -20.18 0.82 -13.33
N PHE A 68 -18.94 0.36 -13.43
CA PHE A 68 -17.78 1.15 -13.87
C PHE A 68 -17.94 1.60 -15.34
N ARG A 69 -17.51 2.83 -15.62
CA ARG A 69 -17.61 3.44 -16.95
C ARG A 69 -16.26 3.91 -17.50
N ALA A 70 -15.32 4.25 -16.63
CA ALA A 70 -13.95 4.59 -17.03
C ALA A 70 -13.25 3.36 -17.62
N THR A 71 -12.32 3.60 -18.51
CA THR A 71 -11.42 2.57 -19.07
C THR A 71 -9.99 2.76 -18.58
N ASP A 72 -9.64 3.96 -18.10
CA ASP A 72 -8.33 4.26 -17.56
C ASP A 72 -8.22 3.70 -16.14
N VAL A 73 -7.18 2.91 -15.89
CA VAL A 73 -6.97 2.18 -14.63
C VAL A 73 -5.59 2.49 -14.07
N VAL A 74 -5.52 2.75 -12.77
CA VAL A 74 -4.28 2.71 -12.00
C VAL A 74 -4.26 1.45 -11.18
N VAL A 75 -3.24 0.64 -11.35
CA VAL A 75 -3.09 -0.64 -10.65
C VAL A 75 -2.26 -0.46 -9.40
N GLY A 76 -2.80 -0.83 -8.27
CA GLY A 76 -2.08 -0.93 -7.00
C GLY A 76 -1.53 -2.34 -6.82
N VAL A 77 -0.26 -2.44 -6.45
CA VAL A 77 0.41 -3.70 -6.13
C VAL A 77 1.00 -3.64 -4.72
N ASN A 78 0.79 -4.70 -3.94
CA ASN A 78 1.34 -4.84 -2.59
C ASN A 78 1.51 -6.31 -2.24
N ASN A 79 2.61 -6.90 -2.69
CA ASN A 79 2.95 -8.30 -2.46
C ASN A 79 4.47 -8.45 -2.28
N GLU A 80 4.94 -9.65 -2.05
CA GLU A 80 6.35 -9.95 -1.82
C GLU A 80 7.30 -9.67 -3.01
N ASN A 81 6.75 -9.48 -4.22
CA ASN A 81 7.50 -9.08 -5.41
C ASN A 81 7.60 -7.55 -5.57
N VAL A 82 7.12 -6.79 -4.59
CA VAL A 82 7.27 -5.35 -4.50
C VAL A 82 8.26 -5.03 -3.38
N VAL A 83 9.43 -4.55 -3.74
CA VAL A 83 10.51 -4.21 -2.82
C VAL A 83 10.52 -2.70 -2.58
N MET A 84 10.44 -2.30 -1.32
CA MET A 84 10.60 -0.91 -0.91
C MET A 84 11.85 -0.76 -0.06
N ARG A 85 12.69 0.24 -0.36
CA ARG A 85 13.93 0.51 0.38
C ARG A 85 14.12 2.01 0.58
N TYR A 86 14.44 2.37 1.80
CA TYR A 86 14.88 3.72 2.12
C TYR A 86 16.36 3.87 1.76
N ALA A 87 16.71 4.91 1.03
CA ALA A 87 18.07 5.17 0.60
C ALA A 87 18.38 6.67 0.67
N THR A 88 19.64 7.00 0.93
CA THR A 88 20.13 8.37 1.05
C THR A 88 21.13 8.65 -0.04
N PHE A 89 20.93 9.73 -0.77
CA PHE A 89 21.79 10.16 -1.87
C PHE A 89 22.34 11.57 -1.60
N PRO A 90 23.52 11.94 -2.11
CA PRO A 90 23.96 13.32 -2.11
C PRO A 90 22.92 14.23 -2.75
N LYS A 91 22.70 15.40 -2.16
CA LYS A 91 21.74 16.37 -2.72
C LYS A 91 22.24 16.90 -4.05
N VAL A 92 21.47 16.65 -5.09
CA VAL A 92 21.70 17.08 -6.47
C VAL A 92 20.44 17.68 -7.05
N ALA A 93 20.51 18.26 -8.25
CA ALA A 93 19.33 18.71 -8.97
C ALA A 93 18.44 17.51 -9.37
N ASP A 94 17.12 17.69 -9.43
CA ASP A 94 16.13 16.63 -9.60
C ASP A 94 16.36 15.79 -10.87
N ASP A 95 16.79 16.43 -11.95
CA ASP A 95 17.13 15.76 -13.22
C ASP A 95 18.31 14.77 -13.08
N LYS A 96 19.24 15.05 -12.17
CA LYS A 96 20.39 14.20 -11.87
C LYS A 96 20.05 13.11 -10.84
N LEU A 97 19.14 13.42 -9.90
CA LEU A 97 18.74 12.48 -8.86
C LEU A 97 18.20 11.19 -9.46
N ARG A 98 17.30 11.28 -10.46
CA ARG A 98 16.73 10.10 -11.12
C ARG A 98 17.81 9.17 -11.69
N ASN A 99 18.78 9.73 -12.40
CA ASN A 99 19.86 8.94 -12.99
C ASN A 99 20.75 8.30 -11.90
N MET A 100 21.05 9.05 -10.83
CA MET A 100 21.86 8.56 -9.71
C MET A 100 21.14 7.40 -9.00
N VAL A 101 19.86 7.55 -8.70
CA VAL A 101 19.02 6.51 -8.07
C VAL A 101 19.02 5.24 -8.90
N LEU A 102 18.76 5.33 -10.21
CA LEU A 102 18.71 4.16 -11.10
C LEU A 102 20.06 3.47 -11.24
N LEU A 103 21.16 4.22 -11.29
CA LEU A 103 22.51 3.66 -11.38
C LEU A 103 22.92 2.90 -10.12
N GLN A 104 22.51 3.37 -8.94
CA GLN A 104 22.88 2.78 -7.65
C GLN A 104 21.81 1.82 -7.10
N ALA A 105 20.67 1.66 -7.78
CA ALA A 105 19.56 0.84 -7.30
C ALA A 105 19.99 -0.60 -6.95
N GLN A 106 20.96 -1.17 -7.67
CA GLN A 106 21.46 -2.51 -7.39
C GLN A 106 22.11 -2.67 -6.00
N GLU A 107 22.54 -1.58 -5.39
CA GLU A 107 23.13 -1.62 -4.03
C GLU A 107 22.05 -1.80 -2.95
N PHE A 108 20.81 -1.39 -3.25
CA PHE A 108 19.70 -1.41 -2.30
C PHE A 108 18.70 -2.53 -2.56
N ILE A 109 18.58 -3.00 -3.82
CA ILE A 109 17.58 -3.99 -4.24
C ILE A 109 18.26 -5.35 -4.36
N PRO A 110 17.81 -6.39 -3.60
CA PRO A 110 18.47 -7.70 -3.56
C PRO A 110 18.17 -8.58 -4.79
N ILE A 111 17.47 -8.05 -5.78
CA ILE A 111 17.08 -8.72 -7.03
C ILE A 111 17.78 -8.01 -8.19
N PRO A 112 18.21 -8.72 -9.25
CA PRO A 112 18.81 -8.08 -10.42
C PRO A 112 17.89 -6.96 -10.99
N VAL A 113 18.40 -5.73 -11.06
CA VAL A 113 17.62 -4.57 -11.50
C VAL A 113 17.06 -4.72 -12.92
N GLN A 114 17.66 -5.57 -13.73
CA GLN A 114 17.19 -5.88 -15.10
C GLN A 114 15.83 -6.60 -15.11
N GLU A 115 15.47 -7.27 -14.01
CA GLU A 115 14.19 -7.97 -13.84
C GLU A 115 13.11 -7.07 -13.21
N MET A 116 13.47 -5.85 -12.84
CA MET A 116 12.60 -4.94 -12.06
C MET A 116 12.20 -3.72 -12.88
N GLU A 117 11.00 -3.23 -12.62
CA GLU A 117 10.63 -1.84 -12.84
C GLU A 117 10.93 -1.07 -11.55
N ILE A 118 11.64 0.06 -11.66
CA ILE A 118 12.15 0.82 -10.52
C ILE A 118 11.69 2.26 -10.65
N ASP A 119 11.13 2.76 -9.57
CA ASP A 119 10.85 4.18 -9.40
C ASP A 119 11.18 4.62 -7.95
N TYR A 120 11.04 5.89 -7.64
CA TYR A 120 11.29 6.41 -6.29
C TYR A 120 10.40 7.59 -5.95
N VAL A 121 10.18 7.76 -4.65
CA VAL A 121 9.52 8.94 -4.08
C VAL A 121 10.55 9.66 -3.21
N VAL A 122 10.65 11.00 -3.33
CA VAL A 122 11.47 11.80 -2.42
C VAL A 122 10.82 11.77 -1.04
N ALA A 123 11.57 11.26 -0.06
CA ALA A 123 11.13 11.10 1.32
C ALA A 123 11.47 12.30 2.21
N GLY A 124 12.37 13.17 1.76
CA GLY A 124 12.78 14.39 2.44
C GLY A 124 14.24 14.74 2.20
N ASP A 125 14.63 15.90 2.65
CA ASP A 125 16.03 16.37 2.65
C ASP A 125 16.64 16.23 4.05
N GLY A 126 17.95 16.08 4.13
CA GLY A 126 18.67 15.96 5.39
C GLY A 126 20.15 16.34 5.27
N VAL A 127 20.91 15.95 6.29
CA VAL A 127 22.37 16.00 6.28
C VAL A 127 22.92 14.64 6.72
N ASN A 128 24.04 14.21 6.14
CA ASN A 128 24.72 12.98 6.55
C ASN A 128 25.63 13.25 7.79
N GLU A 129 26.37 12.24 8.22
CA GLU A 129 27.29 12.32 9.37
C GLU A 129 28.40 13.37 9.19
N ASP A 130 28.77 13.69 7.95
CA ASP A 130 29.76 14.70 7.57
C ASP A 130 29.13 16.10 7.35
N GLU A 131 27.89 16.32 7.79
CA GLU A 131 27.12 17.56 7.60
C GLU A 131 26.88 17.94 6.13
N GLN A 132 27.05 17.00 5.19
CA GLN A 132 26.77 17.24 3.77
C GLN A 132 25.28 17.10 3.48
N PRO A 133 24.70 17.98 2.64
CA PRO A 133 23.29 17.92 2.29
C PRO A 133 22.99 16.64 1.49
N VAL A 134 21.91 15.96 1.88
CA VAL A 134 21.44 14.72 1.25
C VAL A 134 19.95 14.81 0.92
N THR A 135 19.53 14.01 -0.05
CA THR A 135 18.14 13.73 -0.34
C THR A 135 17.84 12.28 -0.01
N ASN A 136 16.85 12.07 0.85
CA ASN A 136 16.34 10.75 1.19
C ASN A 136 15.26 10.35 0.19
N VAL A 137 15.30 9.11 -0.25
CA VAL A 137 14.32 8.58 -1.19
C VAL A 137 13.79 7.24 -0.70
N MET A 138 12.54 6.98 -1.04
CA MET A 138 11.94 5.65 -0.99
C MET A 138 12.04 5.05 -2.38
N LEU A 139 12.92 4.06 -2.54
CA LEU A 139 12.98 3.21 -3.73
C LEU A 139 11.81 2.24 -3.73
N VAL A 140 11.12 2.13 -4.84
CA VAL A 140 10.09 1.14 -5.08
C VAL A 140 10.47 0.35 -6.32
N ALA A 141 10.53 -0.95 -6.18
CA ALA A 141 10.86 -1.85 -7.29
C ALA A 141 9.87 -3.02 -7.33
N ALA A 142 9.33 -3.32 -8.49
CA ALA A 142 8.43 -4.44 -8.69
C ALA A 142 8.92 -5.32 -9.86
N ARG A 143 8.66 -6.63 -9.79
CA ARG A 143 9.06 -7.52 -10.88
C ARG A 143 8.37 -7.14 -12.19
N ARG A 144 9.16 -6.90 -13.24
CA ARG A 144 8.69 -6.47 -14.55
C ARG A 144 7.67 -7.44 -15.14
N ASN A 145 7.94 -8.72 -15.11
CA ASN A 145 7.05 -9.74 -15.65
C ASN A 145 5.71 -9.82 -14.92
N MET A 146 5.66 -9.51 -13.63
CA MET A 146 4.42 -9.38 -12.86
C MET A 146 3.60 -8.18 -13.37
N ILE A 147 4.23 -7.01 -13.48
CA ILE A 147 3.57 -5.80 -14.00
C ILE A 147 3.04 -6.02 -15.41
N GLU A 148 3.84 -6.64 -16.29
CA GLU A 148 3.44 -6.97 -17.66
C GLU A 148 2.22 -7.90 -17.71
N GLN A 149 2.11 -8.87 -16.80
CA GLN A 149 0.92 -9.73 -16.71
C GLN A 149 -0.35 -8.92 -16.40
N TYR A 150 -0.31 -8.04 -15.40
CA TYR A 150 -1.46 -7.17 -15.07
C TYR A 150 -1.83 -6.27 -16.25
N ILE A 151 -0.86 -5.62 -16.88
CA ILE A 151 -1.11 -4.77 -18.06
C ILE A 151 -1.77 -5.57 -19.18
N ASN A 152 -1.26 -6.77 -19.48
CA ASN A 152 -1.77 -7.60 -20.59
C ASN A 152 -3.20 -8.08 -20.31
N VAL A 153 -3.49 -8.56 -19.11
CA VAL A 153 -4.82 -9.07 -18.76
C VAL A 153 -5.86 -7.95 -18.73
N LEU A 154 -5.52 -6.79 -18.14
CA LEU A 154 -6.42 -5.63 -18.12
C LEU A 154 -6.66 -5.08 -19.54
N SER A 155 -5.61 -5.01 -20.37
CA SER A 155 -5.73 -4.58 -21.76
C SER A 155 -6.61 -5.51 -22.61
N ALA A 156 -6.52 -6.82 -22.39
CA ALA A 156 -7.39 -7.80 -23.04
C ALA A 156 -8.87 -7.58 -22.69
N SER A 157 -9.15 -7.04 -21.50
CA SER A 157 -10.48 -6.64 -21.04
C SER A 157 -10.87 -5.20 -21.44
N LYS A 158 -10.12 -4.57 -22.36
CA LYS A 158 -10.33 -3.20 -22.86
C LYS A 158 -10.14 -2.11 -21.80
N LEU A 159 -9.40 -2.39 -20.75
CA LEU A 159 -8.96 -1.42 -19.75
C LEU A 159 -7.56 -0.93 -20.10
N GLN A 160 -7.33 0.36 -19.98
CA GLN A 160 -6.04 0.98 -20.24
C GLN A 160 -5.31 1.25 -18.91
N VAL A 161 -4.25 0.51 -18.62
CA VAL A 161 -3.40 0.81 -17.49
C VAL A 161 -2.61 2.08 -17.78
N VAL A 162 -2.88 3.13 -17.02
CA VAL A 162 -2.22 4.43 -17.14
C VAL A 162 -1.08 4.60 -16.16
N ASP A 163 -1.10 3.84 -15.05
CA ASP A 163 -0.05 3.83 -14.04
C ASP A 163 -0.10 2.55 -13.20
N VAL A 164 1.04 2.21 -12.55
CA VAL A 164 1.14 1.12 -11.58
C VAL A 164 1.89 1.65 -10.36
N ASN A 165 1.26 1.57 -9.18
CA ASN A 165 1.80 2.14 -7.94
C ASN A 165 1.82 1.11 -6.80
N ALA A 166 2.69 1.32 -5.81
CA ALA A 166 2.63 0.56 -4.57
C ALA A 166 1.43 1.04 -3.73
N THR A 167 0.43 0.19 -3.53
CA THR A 167 -0.80 0.51 -2.80
C THR A 167 -0.54 1.13 -1.43
N VAL A 168 0.45 0.62 -0.72
CA VAL A 168 0.77 1.10 0.63
C VAL A 168 1.15 2.59 0.67
N LEU A 169 1.76 3.14 -0.39
CA LEU A 169 2.06 4.56 -0.49
C LEU A 169 0.79 5.39 -0.67
N SER A 170 -0.18 4.86 -1.41
CA SER A 170 -1.51 5.49 -1.57
C SER A 170 -2.30 5.49 -0.27
N LEU A 171 -2.24 4.40 0.51
CA LEU A 171 -2.79 4.34 1.87
C LEU A 171 -2.16 5.36 2.80
N CYS A 172 -0.83 5.50 2.78
CA CYS A 172 -0.13 6.51 3.59
C CYS A 172 -0.57 7.95 3.23
N SER A 173 -0.75 8.25 1.96
CA SER A 173 -1.28 9.55 1.52
C SER A 173 -2.70 9.81 2.03
N GLY A 174 -3.55 8.79 2.07
CA GLY A 174 -4.90 8.86 2.65
C GLY A 174 -4.89 9.17 4.14
N LEU A 175 -3.96 8.57 4.88
CA LEU A 175 -3.76 8.84 6.31
C LEU A 175 -3.28 10.26 6.58
N GLN A 176 -2.34 10.77 5.80
CA GLN A 176 -1.82 12.13 5.96
C GLN A 176 -2.94 13.19 5.90
N SER A 177 -4.00 12.93 5.13
CA SER A 177 -5.18 13.80 5.11
C SER A 177 -5.99 13.79 6.42
N SER A 178 -5.79 12.79 7.27
CA SER A 178 -6.54 12.55 8.51
C SER A 178 -5.72 12.80 9.79
N VAL A 179 -4.39 12.87 9.66
CA VAL A 179 -3.48 13.14 10.79
C VAL A 179 -3.13 14.62 10.83
N VAL A 180 -3.32 15.25 11.97
CA VAL A 180 -3.06 16.69 12.16
C VAL A 180 -1.73 16.85 12.92
N GLY A 181 -0.80 17.62 12.34
CA GLY A 181 0.45 18.02 13.00
C GLY A 181 1.68 17.21 12.60
N ASP A 182 2.76 17.39 13.36
CA ASP A 182 4.08 16.77 13.14
C ASP A 182 4.26 15.45 13.94
N GLU A 183 3.15 14.82 14.33
CA GLU A 183 3.21 13.54 15.07
C GLU A 183 3.95 12.48 14.25
N LYS A 184 4.75 11.70 14.97
CA LYS A 184 5.43 10.54 14.41
C LYS A 184 4.63 9.28 14.69
N TYR A 185 4.20 8.63 13.65
CA TYR A 185 3.40 7.40 13.76
C TYR A 185 3.96 6.27 12.88
N ALA A 186 3.69 5.06 13.30
CA ALA A 186 3.94 3.89 12.48
C ALA A 186 2.63 3.43 11.81
N VAL A 187 2.78 2.79 10.69
CA VAL A 187 1.73 2.11 9.94
C VAL A 187 2.07 0.63 9.89
N LEU A 188 1.16 -0.22 10.32
CA LEU A 188 1.16 -1.66 10.07
C LEU A 188 0.07 -1.93 9.03
N ASN A 189 0.45 -2.13 7.78
CA ASN A 189 -0.49 -2.53 6.74
C ASN A 189 -0.47 -4.04 6.59
N LEU A 190 -1.54 -4.70 7.06
CA LEU A 190 -1.73 -6.14 7.00
C LEU A 190 -2.54 -6.50 5.75
N THR A 191 -1.93 -7.29 4.87
CA THR A 191 -2.59 -8.00 3.78
C THR A 191 -2.56 -9.52 4.05
N GLU A 192 -3.14 -10.32 3.19
CA GLU A 192 -3.05 -11.78 3.29
C GLU A 192 -1.60 -12.28 3.16
N ASP A 193 -0.79 -11.60 2.36
CA ASP A 193 0.54 -12.07 1.96
C ASP A 193 1.68 -11.53 2.85
N LEU A 194 1.52 -10.29 3.39
CA LEU A 194 2.61 -9.64 4.13
C LEU A 194 2.12 -8.52 5.07
N VAL A 195 3.03 -8.05 5.92
CA VAL A 195 2.87 -6.82 6.69
C VAL A 195 3.88 -5.79 6.21
N ASN A 196 3.41 -4.59 5.84
CA ASN A 196 4.30 -3.45 5.69
C ASN A 196 4.36 -2.65 7.00
N PHE A 197 5.56 -2.44 7.50
CA PHE A 197 5.84 -1.53 8.61
C PHE A 197 6.44 -0.25 8.04
N ILE A 198 5.79 0.90 8.28
CA ILE A 198 6.19 2.20 7.75
C ILE A 198 6.19 3.19 8.89
N VAL A 199 7.23 4.03 8.99
CA VAL A 199 7.26 5.15 9.93
C VAL A 199 7.17 6.45 9.17
N ILE A 200 6.24 7.30 9.59
CA ILE A 200 5.93 8.59 8.97
C ILE A 200 6.03 9.70 10.02
N LYS A 201 6.61 10.84 9.62
CA LYS A 201 6.62 12.09 10.37
C LYS A 201 6.10 13.21 9.48
N GLY A 202 4.96 13.79 9.81
CA GLY A 202 4.31 14.74 8.90
C GLY A 202 4.06 14.10 7.54
N ASN A 203 4.71 14.61 6.49
CA ASN A 203 4.64 14.07 5.13
C ASN A 203 5.85 13.22 4.73
N GLU A 204 6.80 13.04 5.63
CA GLU A 204 8.06 12.33 5.34
C GLU A 204 7.99 10.87 5.79
N ILE A 205 8.34 9.96 4.88
CA ILE A 205 8.51 8.54 5.20
C ILE A 205 9.94 8.37 5.72
N SER A 206 10.07 7.93 6.99
CA SER A 206 11.38 7.77 7.66
C SER A 206 11.89 6.33 7.63
N MET A 207 11.00 5.35 7.46
CA MET A 207 11.36 3.95 7.39
C MET A 207 10.27 3.15 6.67
N VAL A 208 10.67 2.13 5.92
CA VAL A 208 9.76 1.10 5.38
C VAL A 208 10.41 -0.27 5.52
N ARG A 209 9.61 -1.25 5.89
CA ARG A 209 10.00 -2.65 5.94
C ARG A 209 8.81 -3.55 5.59
N SER A 210 9.00 -4.46 4.65
CA SER A 210 8.05 -5.55 4.39
C SER A 210 8.45 -6.76 5.24
N ILE A 211 7.50 -7.35 5.93
CA ILE A 211 7.65 -8.48 6.85
C ILE A 211 6.76 -9.59 6.30
N GLN A 212 7.34 -10.76 6.04
CA GLN A 212 6.55 -11.92 5.62
C GLN A 212 5.69 -12.43 6.77
N ILE A 213 4.51 -12.94 6.45
CA ILE A 213 3.67 -13.63 7.43
C ILE A 213 4.41 -14.90 7.87
N PRO A 214 4.62 -15.10 9.19
CA PRO A 214 5.26 -16.32 9.67
C PRO A 214 4.49 -17.59 9.29
N GLU A 215 5.19 -18.64 8.82
CA GLU A 215 4.58 -19.91 8.42
C GLU A 215 3.60 -20.48 9.47
N ARG A 216 3.93 -20.29 10.79
CA ARG A 216 3.10 -20.78 11.91
C ARG A 216 1.69 -20.16 11.95
N ILE A 217 1.47 -18.99 11.35
CA ILE A 217 0.17 -18.30 11.30
C ILE A 217 -0.36 -18.04 9.89
N GLU A 218 0.37 -18.41 8.86
CA GLU A 218 -0.02 -18.16 7.45
C GLU A 218 -1.41 -18.73 7.15
N GLY A 219 -1.67 -19.98 7.52
CA GLY A 219 -2.99 -20.59 7.35
C GLY A 219 -4.09 -19.88 8.13
N SER A 220 -3.81 -19.37 9.33
CA SER A 220 -4.77 -18.60 10.13
C SER A 220 -5.03 -17.21 9.52
N VAL A 221 -4.01 -16.55 8.99
CA VAL A 221 -4.19 -15.28 8.27
C VAL A 221 -5.04 -15.47 7.02
N LYS A 222 -4.80 -16.51 6.23
CA LYS A 222 -5.65 -16.86 5.06
C LYS A 222 -7.10 -17.10 5.46
N ARG A 223 -7.36 -17.85 6.54
CA ARG A 223 -8.73 -18.06 7.06
C ARG A 223 -9.36 -16.78 7.57
N LEU A 224 -8.56 -15.89 8.19
CA LEU A 224 -9.00 -14.59 8.68
C LEU A 224 -9.51 -13.72 7.52
N PHE A 225 -8.73 -13.60 6.43
CA PHE A 225 -9.15 -12.87 5.24
C PHE A 225 -10.36 -13.53 4.55
N ALA A 226 -10.50 -14.85 4.64
CA ALA A 226 -11.69 -15.57 4.19
C ALA A 226 -12.90 -15.43 5.14
N GLY A 227 -12.77 -14.72 6.27
CA GLY A 227 -13.85 -14.52 7.26
C GLY A 227 -14.20 -15.76 8.08
N LYS A 228 -13.29 -16.73 8.21
CA LYS A 228 -13.51 -18.05 8.82
C LYS A 228 -12.82 -18.22 10.19
N GLU A 229 -12.17 -17.20 10.73
CA GLU A 229 -11.47 -17.28 12.04
C GLU A 229 -12.38 -16.90 13.22
N GLU A 230 -12.14 -17.52 14.35
CA GLU A 230 -12.76 -17.23 15.65
C GLU A 230 -12.10 -16.01 16.31
N ALA A 231 -12.78 -15.36 17.25
CA ALA A 231 -12.30 -14.10 17.87
C ALA A 231 -10.97 -14.26 18.61
N ASP A 232 -10.81 -15.37 19.37
CA ASP A 232 -9.59 -15.63 20.17
C ASP A 232 -8.39 -15.93 19.23
N ASP A 233 -8.61 -16.62 18.12
CA ASP A 233 -7.58 -16.87 17.11
C ASP A 233 -7.13 -15.57 16.43
N ILE A 234 -8.05 -14.63 16.20
CA ILE A 234 -7.74 -13.31 15.62
C ILE A 234 -6.82 -12.51 16.57
N GLU A 235 -7.11 -12.53 17.88
CA GLU A 235 -6.28 -11.85 18.87
C GLU A 235 -4.87 -12.46 18.93
N GLN A 236 -4.77 -13.79 18.88
CA GLN A 236 -3.48 -14.47 18.81
C GLN A 236 -2.68 -14.13 17.54
N ILE A 237 -3.33 -14.02 16.38
CA ILE A 237 -2.71 -13.51 15.16
C ILE A 237 -2.14 -12.11 15.40
N GLY A 238 -2.92 -11.21 16.01
CA GLY A 238 -2.48 -9.87 16.38
C GLY A 238 -1.23 -9.87 17.27
N THR A 239 -1.20 -10.71 18.30
CA THR A 239 -0.05 -10.88 19.20
C THR A 239 1.21 -11.31 18.43
N VAL A 240 1.10 -12.32 17.54
CA VAL A 240 2.23 -12.79 16.73
C VAL A 240 2.71 -11.70 15.78
N LEU A 241 1.82 -10.99 15.08
CA LEU A 241 2.18 -9.88 14.20
C LEU A 241 2.86 -8.74 14.96
N GLY A 242 2.39 -8.41 16.16
CA GLY A 242 3.02 -7.47 17.08
C GLY A 242 4.45 -7.89 17.43
N GLN A 243 4.69 -9.17 17.76
CA GLN A 243 6.02 -9.72 18.06
C GLN A 243 6.97 -9.58 16.85
N GLU A 244 6.53 -9.97 15.66
CA GLU A 244 7.35 -9.87 14.43
C GLU A 244 7.72 -8.41 14.10
N THR A 245 6.83 -7.48 14.38
CA THR A 245 7.07 -6.06 14.11
C THR A 245 7.85 -5.34 15.21
N SER A 246 7.90 -5.90 16.42
CA SER A 246 8.56 -5.28 17.60
C SER A 246 10.04 -4.99 17.37
N SER A 247 10.74 -5.86 16.62
CA SER A 247 12.15 -5.65 16.25
C SER A 247 12.33 -4.39 15.38
N SER A 248 11.37 -4.10 14.50
CA SER A 248 11.39 -2.91 13.62
C SER A 248 11.15 -1.64 14.42
N VAL A 249 10.22 -1.66 15.39
CA VAL A 249 9.96 -0.55 16.31
C VAL A 249 11.20 -0.28 17.17
N SER A 250 11.81 -1.33 17.73
CA SER A 250 13.02 -1.23 18.56
C SER A 250 14.20 -0.68 17.77
N TYR A 251 14.42 -1.18 16.56
CA TYR A 251 15.47 -0.70 15.66
C TYR A 251 15.30 0.79 15.35
N TYR A 252 14.07 1.20 15.01
CA TYR A 252 13.77 2.60 14.75
C TYR A 252 14.02 3.48 15.99
N ALA A 253 13.58 3.04 17.16
CA ALA A 253 13.77 3.77 18.42
C ALA A 253 15.25 3.94 18.79
N MET A 254 16.09 2.93 18.55
CA MET A 254 17.53 3.02 18.79
C MET A 254 18.21 4.09 17.92
N GLN A 255 17.80 4.23 16.66
CA GLN A 255 18.35 5.23 15.74
C GLN A 255 17.76 6.63 15.97
N ASN A 256 16.56 6.73 16.51
CA ASN A 256 15.80 7.98 16.64
C ASN A 256 15.36 8.26 18.08
N GLN A 257 16.29 8.18 19.05
CA GLN A 257 16.01 8.34 20.49
C GLN A 257 15.30 9.64 20.87
N SER A 258 15.53 10.72 20.13
CA SER A 258 14.91 12.03 20.35
C SER A 258 13.48 12.17 19.80
N SER A 259 12.99 11.18 19.08
CA SER A 259 11.69 11.26 18.40
C SER A 259 11.05 9.87 18.29
N PRO A 260 10.45 9.35 19.37
CA PRO A 260 9.83 8.03 19.41
C PRO A 260 8.57 7.98 18.54
N ILE A 261 8.12 6.76 18.22
CA ILE A 261 6.81 6.51 17.62
C ILE A 261 5.74 6.78 18.68
N GLU A 262 4.79 7.65 18.39
CA GLU A 262 3.75 8.09 19.32
C GLU A 262 2.48 7.25 19.22
N LYS A 263 2.21 6.67 18.04
CA LYS A 263 1.07 5.76 17.81
C LYS A 263 1.35 4.80 16.64
N ILE A 264 0.57 3.73 16.59
CA ILE A 264 0.57 2.76 15.49
C ILE A 264 -0.82 2.73 14.88
N PHE A 265 -0.90 2.91 13.57
CA PHE A 265 -2.11 2.67 12.79
C PHE A 265 -2.10 1.27 12.18
N LEU A 266 -3.12 0.47 12.47
CA LEU A 266 -3.36 -0.78 11.78
C LEU A 266 -4.20 -0.51 10.54
N LEU A 267 -3.64 -0.78 9.37
CA LEU A 267 -4.34 -0.73 8.09
C LEU A 267 -4.63 -2.15 7.63
N THR A 268 -5.87 -2.42 7.31
CA THR A 268 -6.30 -3.71 6.78
C THR A 268 -7.70 -3.56 6.19
N THR A 269 -8.05 -4.41 5.26
CA THR A 269 -9.40 -4.49 4.66
C THR A 269 -10.38 -5.32 5.51
N LEU A 270 -9.92 -5.88 6.62
CA LEU A 270 -10.73 -6.70 7.50
C LEU A 270 -11.72 -5.85 8.30
N ASN A 271 -12.96 -6.31 8.42
CA ASN A 271 -14.01 -5.63 9.18
C ASN A 271 -13.97 -5.92 10.69
N LYS A 272 -13.24 -6.95 11.13
CA LYS A 272 -13.12 -7.37 12.54
C LYS A 272 -11.75 -7.00 13.10
N ASN A 273 -11.48 -5.71 13.21
CA ASN A 273 -10.15 -5.21 13.55
C ASN A 273 -9.88 -5.15 15.07
N ALA A 274 -10.92 -5.14 15.90
CA ALA A 274 -10.75 -4.93 17.35
C ALA A 274 -9.88 -6.00 18.00
N GLN A 275 -10.06 -7.27 17.66
CA GLN A 275 -9.28 -8.38 18.20
C GLN A 275 -7.82 -8.32 17.72
N LEU A 276 -7.58 -7.97 16.45
CA LEU A 276 -6.21 -7.75 15.94
C LEU A 276 -5.53 -6.61 16.70
N VAL A 277 -6.24 -5.49 16.87
CA VAL A 277 -5.75 -4.32 17.63
C VAL A 277 -5.41 -4.73 19.06
N ASN A 278 -6.25 -5.52 19.74
CA ASN A 278 -5.99 -5.99 21.10
C ASN A 278 -4.68 -6.79 21.16
N GLY A 279 -4.53 -7.82 20.31
CA GLY A 279 -3.34 -8.66 20.28
C GLY A 279 -2.06 -7.87 19.97
N ILE A 280 -2.10 -6.91 19.05
CA ILE A 280 -0.96 -6.04 18.75
C ILE A 280 -0.67 -5.11 19.94
N THR A 281 -1.70 -4.56 20.59
CA THR A 281 -1.57 -3.62 21.74
C THR A 281 -0.91 -4.27 22.93
N GLU A 282 -1.13 -5.55 23.18
CA GLU A 282 -0.44 -6.30 24.24
C GLU A 282 1.08 -6.24 24.11
N ILE A 283 1.59 -6.26 22.89
CA ILE A 283 3.03 -6.18 22.60
C ILE A 283 3.55 -4.75 22.73
N PHE A 284 2.76 -3.76 22.32
CA PHE A 284 3.14 -2.35 22.32
C PHE A 284 2.44 -1.56 23.45
N ALA A 285 2.44 -2.09 24.66
CA ALA A 285 1.69 -1.56 25.81
C ALA A 285 1.81 -0.03 26.09
N ASN A 286 2.88 0.60 25.62
CA ASN A 286 3.12 2.04 25.76
C ASN A 286 2.85 2.86 24.48
N ILE A 287 2.45 2.23 23.39
CA ILE A 287 2.18 2.88 22.12
C ILE A 287 0.75 2.52 21.69
N PRO A 288 -0.18 3.47 21.62
CA PRO A 288 -1.56 3.19 21.24
C PRO A 288 -1.63 2.64 19.80
N VAL A 289 -2.41 1.57 19.62
CA VAL A 289 -2.69 0.95 18.33
C VAL A 289 -4.14 1.23 17.98
N THR A 290 -4.39 1.80 16.80
CA THR A 290 -5.75 2.15 16.36
C THR A 290 -5.94 1.88 14.87
N VAL A 291 -7.19 1.67 14.47
CA VAL A 291 -7.58 1.69 13.05
C VAL A 291 -7.95 3.12 12.69
N PRO A 292 -7.36 3.72 11.67
CA PRO A 292 -7.68 5.10 11.28
C PRO A 292 -8.92 5.17 10.41
N ASP A 293 -9.52 6.34 10.37
CA ASP A 293 -10.46 6.72 9.34
C ASP A 293 -9.72 7.45 8.21
N TYR A 294 -9.89 6.96 6.99
CA TYR A 294 -9.23 7.53 5.81
C TYR A 294 -10.06 8.65 5.20
N TYR A 295 -9.39 9.61 4.59
CA TYR A 295 -10.03 10.66 3.78
C TYR A 295 -11.18 11.40 4.46
N THR A 296 -11.09 11.61 5.78
CA THR A 296 -12.14 12.27 6.57
C THR A 296 -12.44 13.70 6.11
N ALA A 297 -11.47 14.37 5.49
CA ALA A 297 -11.64 15.67 4.88
C ALA A 297 -12.47 15.66 3.58
N ASN A 298 -12.65 14.49 2.96
CA ASN A 298 -13.36 14.33 1.70
C ASN A 298 -14.79 13.85 1.95
N LYS A 299 -15.76 14.54 1.39
CA LYS A 299 -17.18 14.15 1.50
C LYS A 299 -17.58 13.30 0.31
N PHE A 300 -17.24 12.03 0.33
CA PHE A 300 -17.59 11.11 -0.77
C PHE A 300 -19.07 10.67 -0.77
N GLY A 301 -19.82 10.92 0.30
CA GLY A 301 -21.22 10.51 0.41
C GLY A 301 -21.43 9.01 0.71
N LEU A 302 -20.37 8.30 1.08
CA LEU A 302 -20.38 6.90 1.49
C LEU A 302 -20.15 6.77 3.00
N ASP A 303 -20.51 5.61 3.54
CA ASP A 303 -20.18 5.22 4.90
C ASP A 303 -18.66 5.14 5.08
N GLN A 304 -18.15 5.57 6.25
CA GLN A 304 -16.71 5.57 6.54
C GLN A 304 -16.10 4.15 6.47
N GLN A 305 -16.86 3.13 6.82
CA GLN A 305 -16.41 1.75 6.71
C GLN A 305 -16.13 1.35 5.26
N VAL A 306 -16.98 1.77 4.32
CA VAL A 306 -16.76 1.56 2.88
C VAL A 306 -15.55 2.34 2.40
N ILE A 307 -15.37 3.59 2.86
CA ILE A 307 -14.18 4.38 2.52
C ILE A 307 -12.91 3.69 3.01
N ASN A 308 -12.90 3.19 4.24
CA ASN A 308 -11.76 2.47 4.80
C ASN A 308 -11.45 1.18 4.02
N GLU A 309 -12.46 0.43 3.62
CA GLU A 309 -12.30 -0.80 2.84
C GLU A 309 -11.65 -0.56 1.47
N PHE A 310 -11.99 0.54 0.83
CA PHE A 310 -11.50 0.92 -0.49
C PHE A 310 -10.40 2.00 -0.47
N ALA A 311 -9.81 2.27 0.69
CA ALA A 311 -8.89 3.39 0.86
C ALA A 311 -7.68 3.37 -0.10
N GLY A 312 -7.12 2.20 -0.38
CA GLY A 312 -6.03 2.04 -1.35
C GLY A 312 -6.48 2.40 -2.77
N CYS A 313 -7.61 1.84 -3.23
CA CYS A 313 -8.17 2.17 -4.54
C CYS A 313 -8.49 3.66 -4.68
N ILE A 314 -9.05 4.29 -3.62
CA ILE A 314 -9.33 5.73 -3.59
C ILE A 314 -8.03 6.52 -3.75
N GLY A 315 -6.98 6.16 -3.01
CA GLY A 315 -5.69 6.83 -3.06
C GLY A 315 -5.03 6.73 -4.44
N LEU A 316 -5.03 5.54 -5.04
CA LEU A 316 -4.53 5.31 -6.38
C LEU A 316 -5.23 6.20 -7.42
N ALA A 317 -6.56 6.25 -7.37
CA ALA A 317 -7.36 7.06 -8.29
C ALA A 317 -7.13 8.57 -8.08
N ILE A 318 -7.04 9.05 -6.83
CA ILE A 318 -6.77 10.47 -6.52
C ILE A 318 -5.39 10.86 -7.06
N GLN A 319 -4.35 10.07 -6.77
CA GLN A 319 -2.98 10.37 -7.22
C GLN A 319 -2.92 10.49 -8.74
N ALA A 320 -3.54 9.58 -9.49
CA ALA A 320 -3.57 9.66 -10.95
C ALA A 320 -4.29 10.89 -11.50
N LEU A 321 -5.32 11.37 -10.79
CA LEU A 321 -6.06 12.59 -11.19
C LEU A 321 -5.31 13.88 -10.81
N GLU A 322 -4.26 13.81 -9.98
CA GLU A 322 -3.41 14.94 -9.57
C GLU A 322 -2.18 15.10 -10.45
N VAL A 323 -1.71 14.04 -11.09
CA VAL A 323 -0.60 14.11 -12.05
C VAL A 323 -1.01 15.03 -13.22
N LYS A 324 -0.25 16.12 -13.39
CA LYS A 324 -0.53 17.18 -14.37
C LYS A 324 0.06 16.87 -15.73
#